data_63e2e4aed66b7383bccfe0e479332202
#
_entry.id   63e2e4aed66b7383bccfe0e479332202
#
_cell.length_a   1.000
_cell.length_b   1.000
_cell.length_c   1.000
_cell.angle_alpha   90.00
_cell.angle_beta   90.00
_cell.angle_gamma   90.00
#
_symmetry.space_group_name_H-M   'P 1'
#
loop_
_entity.id
_entity.type
_entity.pdbx_description
1 polymer ?
#
loop_
_entity_poly.entity_id
_entity_poly.type
_entity_poly.pdbx_seq_one_letter_code
_entity_poly.pdbx_strand_id
1 'polypeptide(L)'
;VRRFVEVIGLTSFGRLVVLPLLAVALFVAPAEAKKNGVGGVYSISLAGFKIGRGTLSLVMQGNAYSAKVTVAPAGIGTLFSTGKGGAEASGWLVGSKVVPSKYRMASHASNLDFYVNLNQGSRNIRSMEVAPQFKPNPERVKITKRHKRNAIDPLSAALMPVRRSKDSFGPKACSRKLPIFDGWTRFDIKLSFEGTKEVSGRGYDGTVVVCKARWVPVAGHRPSKESVKYMAKANMEVWIAPMGRDNVLVPYRIAIDTKNGRLLVEASKLTIDGAGSDQAAR
;
A
#
# COMPACT_ATOMS: atom_id res chain seq x y z
N VAL A 1 -84.21 1.58 39.37
CA VAL A 1 -85.10 0.51 39.87
C VAL A 1 -84.24 -0.74 40.03
N ARG A 2 -84.08 -1.08 41.33
CA ARG A 2 -84.06 -2.43 41.95
C ARG A 2 -83.21 -3.51 41.23
N ARG A 3 -82.46 -4.33 41.86
CA ARG A 3 -82.30 -4.84 43.23
C ARG A 3 -81.20 -5.88 43.18
N PHE A 4 -80.32 -5.95 44.18
CA PHE A 4 -80.20 -7.05 45.17
C PHE A 4 -79.79 -8.39 44.50
N VAL A 5 -78.90 -9.18 44.99
CA VAL A 5 -78.48 -9.58 46.36
C VAL A 5 -77.24 -10.48 46.21
N GLU A 6 -76.25 -10.36 47.07
CA GLU A 6 -75.61 -11.37 47.94
C GLU A 6 -75.18 -12.70 47.30
N VAL A 7 -74.16 -13.38 47.70
CA VAL A 7 -73.32 -13.46 48.92
C VAL A 7 -72.40 -14.69 48.72
N ILE A 8 -71.25 -14.66 49.40
CA ILE A 8 -70.47 -15.82 49.88
C ILE A 8 -69.71 -16.59 48.76
N GLY A 9 -68.44 -16.83 48.81
CA GLY A 9 -67.52 -16.98 49.89
C GLY A 9 -66.32 -17.81 49.43
N LEU A 10 -65.29 -17.74 50.20
CA LEU A 10 -64.20 -18.69 50.42
C LEU A 10 -63.03 -18.68 49.41
N THR A 11 -62.01 -17.95 49.79
CA THR A 11 -60.60 -18.42 49.98
C THR A 11 -60.02 -19.43 49.02
N SER A 12 -59.08 -18.99 48.24
CA SER A 12 -57.91 -19.84 47.99
C SER A 12 -56.70 -18.95 47.69
N PHE A 13 -55.71 -18.97 48.55
CA PHE A 13 -54.38 -18.38 48.42
C PHE A 13 -53.64 -19.08 47.32
N GLY A 14 -53.59 -18.49 46.12
CA GLY A 14 -52.70 -18.88 45.04
C GLY A 14 -51.49 -17.98 45.07
N ARG A 15 -50.36 -18.44 45.57
CA ARG A 15 -49.07 -17.79 45.51
C ARG A 15 -48.65 -17.62 44.00
N LEU A 16 -48.72 -16.41 43.49
CA LEU A 16 -48.13 -16.04 42.19
C LEU A 16 -46.60 -15.99 42.39
N VAL A 17 -45.91 -17.03 41.94
CA VAL A 17 -44.45 -17.04 41.79
C VAL A 17 -44.11 -16.21 40.56
N VAL A 18 -43.75 -14.96 40.79
CA VAL A 18 -43.16 -14.12 39.73
C VAL A 18 -41.71 -14.58 39.55
N LEU A 19 -41.45 -15.34 38.48
CA LEU A 19 -40.08 -15.63 38.03
C LEU A 19 -39.50 -14.33 37.41
N PRO A 20 -38.37 -13.81 37.92
CA PRO A 20 -37.68 -12.74 37.22
C PRO A 20 -37.00 -13.34 35.97
N LEU A 21 -37.48 -12.97 34.80
CA LEU A 21 -36.78 -13.20 33.52
C LEU A 21 -35.45 -12.41 33.56
N LEU A 22 -34.37 -13.09 33.91
CA LEU A 22 -33.02 -12.52 33.81
C LEU A 22 -32.66 -12.39 32.34
N ALA A 23 -32.89 -11.22 31.74
CA ALA A 23 -32.43 -10.90 30.41
C ALA A 23 -30.89 -10.77 30.46
N VAL A 24 -30.19 -11.84 30.12
CA VAL A 24 -28.73 -11.81 29.87
C VAL A 24 -28.52 -11.04 28.57
N ALA A 25 -28.27 -9.76 28.70
CA ALA A 25 -27.77 -8.94 27.58
C ALA A 25 -26.35 -9.45 27.22
N LEU A 26 -26.25 -10.26 26.19
CA LEU A 26 -24.98 -10.62 25.58
C LEU A 26 -24.36 -9.34 25.00
N PHE A 27 -23.49 -8.69 25.77
CA PHE A 27 -22.58 -7.68 25.25
C PHE A 27 -21.62 -8.38 24.30
N VAL A 28 -21.96 -8.42 23.02
CA VAL A 28 -21.02 -8.75 21.96
C VAL A 28 -20.05 -7.55 21.87
N ALA A 29 -18.93 -7.63 22.59
CA ALA A 29 -17.86 -6.69 22.42
C ALA A 29 -17.44 -6.72 20.92
N PRO A 30 -17.32 -5.56 20.25
CA PRO A 30 -16.84 -5.54 18.88
C PRO A 30 -15.45 -6.18 18.88
N ALA A 31 -15.28 -7.26 18.11
CA ALA A 31 -13.99 -7.90 17.94
C ALA A 31 -13.04 -6.85 17.35
N GLU A 32 -12.04 -6.42 18.11
CA GLU A 32 -11.01 -5.55 17.60
C GLU A 32 -10.33 -6.24 16.40
N ALA A 33 -10.44 -5.64 15.22
CA ALA A 33 -9.81 -6.17 14.04
C ALA A 33 -8.30 -6.24 14.28
N LYS A 34 -7.74 -7.44 14.23
CA LYS A 34 -6.31 -7.69 14.44
C LYS A 34 -5.51 -6.82 13.47
N LYS A 35 -4.63 -5.98 13.99
CA LYS A 35 -3.72 -5.17 13.19
C LYS A 35 -2.55 -6.04 12.76
N ASN A 36 -2.35 -6.16 11.46
CA ASN A 36 -1.15 -6.77 10.91
C ASN A 36 -0.32 -5.66 10.26
N GLY A 37 1.00 -5.77 10.32
CA GLY A 37 1.86 -4.70 9.86
C GLY A 37 3.11 -5.20 9.15
N VAL A 38 3.70 -4.32 8.37
CA VAL A 38 5.04 -4.46 7.83
C VAL A 38 5.83 -3.22 8.19
N GLY A 39 6.98 -3.42 8.83
CA GLY A 39 8.00 -2.42 9.04
C GLY A 39 9.20 -2.71 8.15
N GLY A 40 9.67 -1.73 7.39
CA GLY A 40 10.84 -1.89 6.52
C GLY A 40 11.85 -0.77 6.69
N VAL A 41 13.12 -1.12 6.66
CA VAL A 41 14.24 -0.19 6.48
C VAL A 41 14.92 -0.55 5.19
N TYR A 42 15.09 0.43 4.32
CA TYR A 42 15.66 0.24 2.99
C TYR A 42 16.98 0.99 2.83
N SER A 43 17.95 0.35 2.21
CA SER A 43 19.14 1.00 1.68
C SER A 43 18.89 1.42 0.24
N ILE A 44 19.33 2.61 -0.11
CA ILE A 44 19.28 3.13 -1.48
C ILE A 44 20.71 3.31 -1.94
N SER A 45 21.07 2.67 -3.06
CA SER A 45 22.39 2.79 -3.66
C SER A 45 22.32 3.06 -5.16
N LEU A 46 23.33 3.75 -5.67
CA LEU A 46 23.52 4.01 -7.10
C LEU A 46 24.95 3.61 -7.48
N ALA A 47 25.07 2.79 -8.51
CA ALA A 47 26.38 2.27 -8.97
C ALA A 47 27.20 1.63 -7.83
N GLY A 48 26.53 0.97 -6.87
CA GLY A 48 27.16 0.33 -5.70
C GLY A 48 27.38 1.25 -4.48
N PHE A 49 27.28 2.57 -4.65
CA PHE A 49 27.47 3.52 -3.54
C PHE A 49 26.14 3.80 -2.83
N LYS A 50 26.17 3.71 -1.51
CA LYS A 50 24.99 4.08 -0.69
C LYS A 50 24.76 5.60 -0.78
N ILE A 51 23.59 5.98 -1.24
CA ILE A 51 23.19 7.40 -1.43
C ILE A 51 21.99 7.79 -0.55
N GLY A 52 21.27 6.82 0.01
CA GLY A 52 20.10 7.11 0.82
C GLY A 52 19.65 5.93 1.68
N ARG A 53 18.67 6.24 2.50
CA ARG A 53 17.89 5.26 3.26
C ARG A 53 16.42 5.62 3.21
N GLY A 54 15.57 4.61 3.30
CA GLY A 54 14.12 4.78 3.41
C GLY A 54 13.54 3.95 4.54
N THR A 55 12.33 4.29 4.94
CA THR A 55 11.52 3.45 5.83
C THR A 55 10.17 3.18 5.17
N LEU A 56 9.58 2.03 5.47
CA LEU A 56 8.21 1.68 5.13
C LEU A 56 7.49 1.28 6.41
N SER A 57 6.30 1.80 6.62
CA SER A 57 5.34 1.30 7.59
C SER A 57 4.03 1.03 6.84
N LEU A 58 3.53 -0.19 6.92
CA LEU A 58 2.24 -0.59 6.38
C LEU A 58 1.44 -1.24 7.49
N VAL A 59 0.24 -0.76 7.73
CA VAL A 59 -0.70 -1.31 8.71
C VAL A 59 -1.97 -1.72 7.98
N MET A 60 -2.40 -2.95 8.23
CA MET A 60 -3.68 -3.48 7.78
C MET A 60 -4.65 -3.58 8.96
N GLN A 61 -5.87 -3.12 8.77
CA GLN A 61 -6.96 -3.29 9.71
C GLN A 61 -8.19 -3.82 8.95
N GLY A 62 -8.38 -5.13 8.99
CA GLY A 62 -9.27 -5.79 8.06
C GLY A 62 -8.83 -5.54 6.62
N ASN A 63 -9.73 -5.03 5.81
CA ASN A 63 -9.43 -4.67 4.41
C ASN A 63 -8.86 -3.25 4.24
N ALA A 64 -8.85 -2.43 5.29
CA ALA A 64 -8.28 -1.09 5.22
C ALA A 64 -6.76 -1.13 5.37
N TYR A 65 -6.06 -0.29 4.61
CA TYR A 65 -4.62 -0.10 4.74
C TYR A 65 -4.25 1.35 5.01
N SER A 66 -3.15 1.52 5.73
CA SER A 66 -2.42 2.78 5.88
C SER A 66 -0.94 2.50 5.65
N ALA A 67 -0.36 3.17 4.68
CA ALA A 67 1.04 3.03 4.33
C ALA A 67 1.76 4.38 4.46
N LYS A 68 2.99 4.34 4.96
CA LYS A 68 3.87 5.50 5.11
C LYS A 68 5.29 5.13 4.70
N VAL A 69 5.91 6.00 3.92
CA VAL A 69 7.33 5.90 3.57
C VAL A 69 8.04 7.20 3.91
N THR A 70 9.31 7.09 4.30
CA THR A 70 10.23 8.23 4.40
C THR A 70 11.49 7.93 3.63
N VAL A 71 12.13 8.96 3.11
CA VAL A 71 13.42 8.86 2.41
C VAL A 71 14.32 10.01 2.85
N ALA A 72 15.58 9.71 3.10
CA ALA A 72 16.60 10.69 3.42
C ALA A 72 17.96 10.27 2.83
N PRO A 73 18.87 11.22 2.54
CA PRO A 73 20.23 10.92 2.14
C PRO A 73 20.96 10.09 3.19
N ALA A 74 21.87 9.25 2.75
CA ALA A 74 22.76 8.48 3.61
C ALA A 74 24.04 8.13 2.84
N GLY A 75 25.11 7.79 3.57
CA GLY A 75 26.40 7.52 2.94
C GLY A 75 26.91 8.72 2.15
N ILE A 76 27.46 8.48 0.97
CA ILE A 76 27.94 9.58 0.11
C ILE A 76 26.83 10.51 -0.38
N GLY A 77 25.57 10.09 -0.33
CA GLY A 77 24.42 10.92 -0.71
C GLY A 77 24.29 12.18 0.14
N THR A 78 24.78 12.19 1.38
CA THR A 78 24.80 13.37 2.25
C THR A 78 25.72 14.49 1.75
N LEU A 79 26.69 14.17 0.90
CA LEU A 79 27.58 15.14 0.30
C LEU A 79 26.89 15.94 -0.84
N PHE A 80 25.83 15.38 -1.42
CA PHE A 80 25.17 15.94 -2.61
C PHE A 80 23.76 16.42 -2.32
N SER A 81 23.16 16.02 -1.22
CA SER A 81 21.78 16.38 -0.89
C SER A 81 21.54 16.36 0.63
N THR A 82 20.84 17.39 1.10
CA THR A 82 20.22 17.43 2.42
C THR A 82 18.72 17.15 2.34
N GLY A 83 18.23 16.86 1.13
CA GLY A 83 16.82 16.69 0.85
C GLY A 83 16.24 15.47 1.56
N LYS A 84 15.02 15.64 2.07
CA LYS A 84 14.25 14.57 2.71
C LYS A 84 12.82 14.61 2.23
N GLY A 85 12.15 13.47 2.26
CA GLY A 85 10.76 13.40 1.85
C GLY A 85 10.05 12.19 2.40
N GLY A 86 8.76 12.18 2.20
CA GLY A 86 7.93 11.07 2.58
C GLY A 86 6.59 11.08 1.84
N ALA A 87 5.90 9.96 1.93
CA ALA A 87 4.56 9.83 1.40
C ALA A 87 3.70 8.97 2.33
N GLU A 88 2.42 9.26 2.32
CA GLU A 88 1.39 8.51 3.03
C GLU A 88 0.27 8.16 2.06
N ALA A 89 -0.26 6.94 2.17
CA ALA A 89 -1.40 6.49 1.41
C ALA A 89 -2.35 5.70 2.28
N SER A 90 -3.64 5.78 2.00
CA SER A 90 -4.66 4.98 2.65
C SER A 90 -5.75 4.56 1.68
N GLY A 91 -6.46 3.49 2.02
CA GLY A 91 -7.53 2.95 1.20
C GLY A 91 -7.94 1.57 1.66
N TRP A 92 -8.45 0.78 0.72
CA TRP A 92 -8.95 -0.56 0.99
C TRP A 92 -8.43 -1.58 -0.03
N LEU A 93 -8.38 -2.83 0.37
CA LEU A 93 -8.17 -3.97 -0.50
C LEU A 93 -9.53 -4.62 -0.79
N VAL A 94 -9.86 -4.78 -2.07
CA VAL A 94 -11.10 -5.44 -2.52
C VAL A 94 -10.72 -6.59 -3.43
N GLY A 95 -10.68 -7.79 -2.87
CA GLY A 95 -10.12 -8.96 -3.51
C GLY A 95 -8.64 -8.74 -3.86
N SER A 96 -8.26 -8.87 -5.13
CA SER A 96 -6.90 -8.60 -5.61
C SER A 96 -6.69 -7.16 -6.12
N LYS A 97 -7.55 -6.22 -5.73
CA LYS A 97 -7.45 -4.82 -6.17
C LYS A 97 -7.20 -3.90 -5.00
N VAL A 98 -6.29 -2.95 -5.20
CA VAL A 98 -6.11 -1.81 -4.31
C VAL A 98 -7.07 -0.70 -4.72
N VAL A 99 -7.80 -0.15 -3.75
CA VAL A 99 -8.75 0.95 -3.92
C VAL A 99 -8.30 2.11 -3.03
N PRO A 100 -7.43 2.99 -3.52
CA PRO A 100 -6.92 4.10 -2.75
C PRO A 100 -8.00 5.13 -2.42
N SER A 101 -7.85 5.81 -1.28
CA SER A 101 -8.68 6.94 -0.87
C SER A 101 -7.91 8.24 -0.82
N LYS A 102 -6.73 8.25 -0.22
CA LYS A 102 -5.88 9.43 -0.06
C LYS A 102 -4.42 9.08 -0.33
N TYR A 103 -3.73 10.02 -0.93
CA TYR A 103 -2.28 10.00 -1.06
C TYR A 103 -1.75 11.41 -0.80
N ARG A 104 -0.71 11.49 0.00
CA ARG A 104 0.04 12.72 0.27
C ARG A 104 1.51 12.44 0.12
N MET A 105 2.22 13.33 -0.54
CA MET A 105 3.68 13.31 -0.63
C MET A 105 4.18 14.71 -0.34
N ALA A 106 5.24 14.80 0.45
CA ALA A 106 6.00 16.02 0.65
C ALA A 106 7.49 15.69 0.57
N SER A 107 8.24 16.56 -0.08
CA SER A 107 9.69 16.43 -0.22
C SER A 107 10.32 17.81 -0.33
N HIS A 108 11.43 17.99 0.37
CA HIS A 108 12.29 19.15 0.22
C HIS A 108 13.58 18.70 -0.46
N ALA A 109 13.92 19.33 -1.57
CA ALA A 109 15.16 19.05 -2.31
C ALA A 109 15.62 20.29 -3.08
N SER A 110 16.92 20.58 -3.07
CA SER A 110 17.50 21.71 -3.82
C SER A 110 16.78 23.04 -3.56
N ASN A 111 16.45 23.35 -2.31
CA ASN A 111 15.72 24.55 -1.87
C ASN A 111 14.31 24.70 -2.46
N LEU A 112 13.72 23.59 -2.92
CA LEU A 112 12.35 23.53 -3.42
C LEU A 112 11.53 22.57 -2.61
N ASP A 113 10.30 22.99 -2.29
CA ASP A 113 9.29 22.15 -1.69
C ASP A 113 8.41 21.55 -2.78
N PHE A 114 8.30 20.22 -2.73
CA PHE A 114 7.43 19.46 -3.61
C PHE A 114 6.31 18.86 -2.76
N TYR A 115 5.08 19.00 -3.19
CA TYR A 115 3.98 18.28 -2.55
C TYR A 115 2.95 17.79 -3.57
N VAL A 116 2.29 16.73 -3.19
CA VAL A 116 1.15 16.13 -3.90
C VAL A 116 0.09 15.75 -2.88
N ASN A 117 -1.13 16.18 -3.12
CA ASN A 117 -2.31 15.70 -2.41
C ASN A 117 -3.30 15.14 -3.44
N LEU A 118 -3.60 13.86 -3.35
CA LEU A 118 -4.61 13.20 -4.19
C LEU A 118 -5.74 12.68 -3.31
N ASN A 119 -6.98 13.08 -3.62
CA ASN A 119 -8.16 12.37 -3.15
C ASN A 119 -8.61 11.42 -4.24
N GLN A 120 -8.87 10.17 -3.88
CA GLN A 120 -9.14 9.09 -4.80
C GLN A 120 -10.42 8.37 -4.40
N GLY A 121 -11.04 7.67 -5.33
CA GLY A 121 -12.20 6.84 -5.04
C GLY A 121 -12.55 5.96 -6.24
N SER A 122 -12.85 4.69 -5.99
CA SER A 122 -13.09 3.70 -7.05
C SER A 122 -11.98 3.67 -8.10
N ARG A 123 -10.72 3.84 -7.67
CA ARG A 123 -9.52 3.94 -8.51
C ARG A 123 -9.54 5.12 -9.50
N ASN A 124 -10.19 6.20 -9.14
CA ASN A 124 -10.17 7.44 -9.91
C ASN A 124 -9.60 8.56 -9.06
N ILE A 125 -8.81 9.44 -9.65
CA ILE A 125 -8.36 10.67 -9.01
C ILE A 125 -9.53 11.65 -9.03
N ARG A 126 -10.08 11.96 -7.87
CA ARG A 126 -11.24 12.84 -7.68
C ARG A 126 -10.82 14.30 -7.64
N SER A 127 -9.80 14.61 -6.83
CA SER A 127 -9.19 15.92 -6.77
C SER A 127 -7.69 15.78 -6.58
N MET A 128 -6.94 16.81 -6.97
CA MET A 128 -5.49 16.84 -6.85
C MET A 128 -5.00 18.25 -6.61
N GLU A 129 -3.97 18.35 -5.81
CA GLU A 129 -3.18 19.55 -5.59
C GLU A 129 -1.71 19.16 -5.68
N VAL A 130 -0.92 19.91 -6.43
CA VAL A 130 0.50 19.61 -6.64
C VAL A 130 1.30 20.89 -6.71
N ALA A 131 2.48 20.90 -6.13
CA ALA A 131 3.46 21.96 -6.28
C ALA A 131 4.88 21.39 -6.41
N PRO A 132 5.76 22.04 -7.17
CA PRO A 132 5.42 23.10 -8.11
C PRO A 132 4.62 22.58 -9.32
N GLN A 133 3.84 23.46 -9.92
CA GLN A 133 3.18 23.15 -11.18
C GLN A 133 4.26 23.06 -12.29
N PHE A 134 4.10 22.11 -13.20
CA PHE A 134 4.95 22.09 -14.38
C PHE A 134 4.71 23.33 -15.24
N LYS A 135 5.78 24.01 -15.63
CA LYS A 135 5.70 25.09 -16.62
C LYS A 135 5.07 24.56 -17.92
N PRO A 136 4.21 25.34 -18.58
CA PRO A 136 3.67 25.00 -19.89
C PRO A 136 4.78 24.60 -20.86
N ASN A 137 4.55 23.55 -21.62
CA ASN A 137 5.48 23.07 -22.63
C ASN A 137 4.68 22.34 -23.72
N PRO A 138 4.79 22.74 -25.00
CA PRO A 138 3.99 22.18 -26.09
C PRO A 138 4.29 20.71 -26.36
N GLU A 139 5.49 20.22 -26.07
CA GLU A 139 5.86 18.81 -26.23
C GLU A 139 5.27 17.90 -25.11
N ARG A 140 4.77 18.51 -24.03
CA ARG A 140 4.28 17.73 -22.91
C ARG A 140 2.94 17.08 -23.25
N VAL A 141 2.86 15.76 -23.15
CA VAL A 141 1.59 15.04 -23.31
C VAL A 141 0.59 15.52 -22.27
N LYS A 142 -0.49 16.14 -22.70
CA LYS A 142 -1.50 16.74 -21.81
C LYS A 142 -2.19 15.69 -20.96
N ILE A 143 -2.29 15.94 -19.65
CA ILE A 143 -3.08 15.14 -18.73
C ILE A 143 -4.55 15.51 -18.91
N THR A 144 -5.39 14.52 -19.19
CA THR A 144 -6.84 14.67 -19.37
C THR A 144 -7.62 13.93 -18.29
N LYS A 145 -8.92 14.13 -18.22
CA LYS A 145 -9.81 13.37 -17.30
C LYS A 145 -9.68 11.86 -17.48
N ARG A 146 -9.44 11.38 -18.72
CA ARG A 146 -9.24 9.95 -19.01
C ARG A 146 -8.01 9.38 -18.30
N HIS A 147 -6.92 10.14 -18.21
CA HIS A 147 -5.67 9.71 -17.56
C HIS A 147 -5.79 9.59 -16.04
N LYS A 148 -6.80 10.20 -15.45
CA LYS A 148 -7.11 10.15 -14.01
C LYS A 148 -8.08 9.02 -13.64
N ARG A 149 -8.64 8.31 -14.64
CA ARG A 149 -9.50 7.14 -14.45
C ARG A 149 -8.68 5.86 -14.39
N ASN A 150 -9.09 4.91 -13.56
CA ASN A 150 -8.39 3.66 -13.29
C ASN A 150 -6.90 3.88 -12.99
N ALA A 151 -6.58 4.93 -12.22
CA ALA A 151 -5.24 5.27 -11.81
C ALA A 151 -5.14 5.21 -10.27
N ILE A 152 -3.99 4.81 -9.77
CA ILE A 152 -3.67 4.72 -8.36
C ILE A 152 -2.38 5.50 -8.08
N ASP A 153 -2.19 5.94 -6.85
CA ASP A 153 -0.95 6.59 -6.43
C ASP A 153 0.24 5.61 -6.36
N PRO A 154 1.48 6.12 -6.36
CA PRO A 154 2.68 5.28 -6.36
C PRO A 154 2.81 4.36 -5.12
N LEU A 155 2.41 4.85 -3.93
CA LEU A 155 2.56 4.07 -2.70
C LEU A 155 1.53 2.96 -2.62
N SER A 156 0.28 3.23 -2.99
CA SER A 156 -0.76 2.21 -3.12
C SER A 156 -0.42 1.17 -4.19
N ALA A 157 0.28 1.58 -5.26
CA ALA A 157 0.74 0.65 -6.31
C ALA A 157 1.79 -0.34 -5.83
N ALA A 158 2.51 -0.02 -4.75
CA ALA A 158 3.48 -0.92 -4.12
C ALA A 158 2.81 -2.07 -3.33
N LEU A 159 1.53 -1.96 -3.01
CA LEU A 159 0.74 -3.02 -2.41
C LEU A 159 0.22 -3.94 -3.52
N MET A 160 0.62 -5.19 -3.49
CA MET A 160 0.29 -6.16 -4.55
C MET A 160 -0.53 -7.33 -4.00
N PRO A 161 -1.84 -7.13 -3.75
CA PRO A 161 -2.68 -8.22 -3.25
C PRO A 161 -2.84 -9.32 -4.29
N VAL A 162 -2.88 -10.57 -3.81
CA VAL A 162 -3.18 -11.78 -4.59
C VAL A 162 -4.49 -12.39 -4.10
N ARG A 163 -5.16 -13.18 -4.94
CA ARG A 163 -6.45 -13.76 -4.56
C ARG A 163 -6.33 -14.87 -3.52
N ARG A 164 -5.27 -15.64 -3.58
CA ARG A 164 -5.01 -16.80 -2.73
C ARG A 164 -3.54 -16.86 -2.39
N SER A 165 -3.21 -17.37 -1.21
CA SER A 165 -1.82 -17.52 -0.74
C SER A 165 -0.95 -18.27 -1.72
N LYS A 166 -1.49 -19.34 -2.35
CA LYS A 166 -0.76 -20.12 -3.38
C LYS A 166 -0.40 -19.31 -4.64
N ASP A 167 -1.08 -18.18 -4.88
CA ASP A 167 -0.77 -17.29 -6.00
C ASP A 167 0.39 -16.33 -5.67
N SER A 168 0.87 -16.32 -4.39
CA SER A 168 1.93 -15.41 -3.92
C SER A 168 3.29 -15.72 -4.54
N PHE A 169 3.58 -16.96 -4.87
CA PHE A 169 4.89 -17.39 -5.38
C PHE A 169 4.89 -17.79 -6.85
N GLY A 170 3.82 -17.52 -7.57
CA GLY A 170 3.67 -17.88 -8.96
C GLY A 170 3.52 -16.71 -9.92
N PRO A 171 3.33 -16.99 -11.22
CA PRO A 171 3.18 -15.98 -12.26
C PRO A 171 2.11 -14.92 -11.97
N LYS A 172 1.05 -15.27 -11.24
CA LYS A 172 -0.02 -14.33 -10.89
C LYS A 172 0.42 -13.19 -9.99
N ALA A 173 1.50 -13.35 -9.23
CA ALA A 173 2.08 -12.29 -8.43
C ALA A 173 2.57 -11.12 -9.31
N CYS A 174 3.15 -11.42 -10.47
CA CYS A 174 3.73 -10.44 -11.40
C CYS A 174 2.85 -10.14 -12.63
N SER A 175 1.88 -10.98 -12.98
CA SER A 175 1.05 -10.80 -14.19
C SER A 175 0.07 -9.64 -14.03
N ARG A 176 0.60 -8.40 -13.95
CA ARG A 176 -0.21 -7.21 -13.69
C ARG A 176 0.34 -5.95 -14.33
N LYS A 177 -0.57 -5.02 -14.54
CA LYS A 177 -0.29 -3.67 -14.98
C LYS A 177 -0.75 -2.72 -13.88
N LEU A 178 0.16 -1.88 -13.41
CA LEU A 178 -0.08 -0.88 -12.36
C LEU A 178 -0.23 0.49 -13.01
N PRO A 179 -1.44 1.03 -13.10
CA PRO A 179 -1.71 2.34 -13.72
C PRO A 179 -1.48 3.45 -12.70
N ILE A 180 -0.28 4.04 -12.68
CA ILE A 180 0.17 4.97 -11.65
C ILE A 180 -0.02 6.42 -12.08
N PHE A 181 -0.54 7.26 -11.17
CA PHE A 181 -0.59 8.71 -11.28
C PHE A 181 0.07 9.34 -10.05
N ASP A 182 1.15 10.07 -10.26
CA ASP A 182 1.98 10.65 -9.20
C ASP A 182 1.67 12.12 -8.88
N GLY A 183 0.64 12.68 -9.54
CA GLY A 183 0.29 14.10 -9.47
C GLY A 183 0.77 14.90 -10.69
N TRP A 184 1.93 14.56 -11.27
CA TRP A 184 2.49 15.25 -12.43
C TRP A 184 2.45 14.39 -13.70
N THR A 185 2.56 13.08 -13.55
CA THR A 185 2.64 12.15 -14.67
C THR A 185 1.73 10.95 -14.50
N ARG A 186 1.30 10.41 -15.62
CA ARG A 186 0.57 9.15 -15.72
C ARG A 186 1.44 8.16 -16.46
N PHE A 187 1.72 7.04 -15.84
CA PHE A 187 2.49 5.94 -16.43
C PHE A 187 1.98 4.59 -15.97
N ASP A 188 2.30 3.56 -16.70
CA ASP A 188 2.05 2.18 -16.30
C ASP A 188 3.37 1.52 -15.88
N ILE A 189 3.33 0.71 -14.83
CA ILE A 189 4.35 -0.31 -14.59
C ILE A 189 3.75 -1.65 -15.00
N LYS A 190 4.32 -2.26 -16.03
CA LYS A 190 3.98 -3.61 -16.46
C LYS A 190 4.93 -4.59 -15.79
N LEU A 191 4.38 -5.59 -15.10
CA LEU A 191 5.16 -6.64 -14.46
C LEU A 191 4.99 -7.95 -15.22
N SER A 192 6.05 -8.74 -15.27
CA SER A 192 6.08 -10.10 -15.76
C SER A 192 6.92 -10.98 -14.83
N PHE A 193 6.54 -12.23 -14.69
CA PHE A 193 7.20 -13.19 -13.80
C PHE A 193 8.53 -13.66 -14.37
N GLU A 194 9.57 -13.69 -13.55
CA GLU A 194 10.89 -14.25 -13.88
C GLU A 194 11.26 -15.46 -13.04
N GLY A 195 10.66 -15.62 -11.86
CA GLY A 195 10.96 -16.73 -10.96
C GLY A 195 10.80 -16.36 -9.50
N THR A 196 11.41 -17.17 -8.65
CA THR A 196 11.51 -16.96 -7.21
C THR A 196 12.97 -17.02 -6.77
N LYS A 197 13.27 -16.40 -5.63
CA LYS A 197 14.58 -16.49 -4.97
C LYS A 197 14.40 -16.63 -3.48
N GLU A 198 15.28 -17.40 -2.85
CA GLU A 198 15.42 -17.38 -1.41
C GLU A 198 16.28 -16.21 -1.01
N VAL A 199 15.86 -15.49 0.02
CA VAL A 199 16.60 -14.38 0.62
C VAL A 199 16.73 -14.64 2.11
N SER A 200 17.87 -14.26 2.66
CA SER A 200 18.13 -14.26 4.09
C SER A 200 18.62 -12.88 4.48
N GLY A 201 17.92 -12.25 5.41
CA GLY A 201 18.21 -10.90 5.83
C GLY A 201 17.59 -10.55 7.18
N ARG A 202 17.90 -9.38 7.70
CA ARG A 202 17.38 -8.96 9.00
C ARG A 202 15.85 -8.79 8.95
N GLY A 203 15.14 -9.69 9.63
CA GLY A 203 13.71 -9.63 9.85
C GLY A 203 12.85 -10.26 8.75
N TYR A 204 13.46 -10.76 7.66
CA TYR A 204 12.78 -11.57 6.66
C TYR A 204 13.76 -12.61 6.06
N ASP A 205 13.44 -13.86 6.29
CA ASP A 205 14.06 -15.02 5.68
C ASP A 205 12.97 -15.78 4.94
N GLY A 206 13.19 -16.08 3.67
CA GLY A 206 12.25 -16.86 2.87
C GLY A 206 12.20 -16.49 1.40
N THR A 207 11.20 -16.99 0.73
CA THR A 207 11.05 -16.86 -0.72
C THR A 207 10.50 -15.48 -1.10
N VAL A 208 11.13 -14.83 -2.07
CA VAL A 208 10.62 -13.65 -2.77
C VAL A 208 10.31 -14.00 -4.22
N VAL A 209 9.33 -13.29 -4.79
CA VAL A 209 9.01 -13.41 -6.21
C VAL A 209 9.76 -12.33 -6.99
N VAL A 210 10.42 -12.74 -8.06
CA VAL A 210 11.15 -11.86 -8.97
C VAL A 210 10.25 -11.52 -10.16
N CYS A 211 9.98 -10.23 -10.32
CA CYS A 211 9.24 -9.70 -11.45
C CYS A 211 10.14 -8.79 -12.27
N LYS A 212 10.19 -9.00 -13.57
CA LYS A 212 10.65 -7.98 -14.52
C LYS A 212 9.62 -6.86 -14.57
N ALA A 213 10.09 -5.63 -14.58
CA ALA A 213 9.24 -4.46 -14.63
C ALA A 213 9.55 -3.60 -15.87
N ARG A 214 8.53 -2.94 -16.41
CA ARG A 214 8.68 -1.99 -17.50
C ARG A 214 7.88 -0.72 -17.22
N TRP A 215 8.54 0.42 -17.26
CA TRP A 215 7.90 1.71 -17.20
C TRP A 215 7.38 2.12 -18.58
N VAL A 216 6.09 2.47 -18.66
CA VAL A 216 5.43 2.88 -19.90
C VAL A 216 4.82 4.27 -19.67
N PRO A 217 5.42 5.33 -20.25
CA PRO A 217 4.89 6.70 -20.12
C PRO A 217 3.54 6.83 -20.84
N VAL A 218 2.59 7.53 -20.23
CA VAL A 218 1.24 7.72 -20.78
C VAL A 218 0.93 9.21 -20.96
N ALA A 219 1.11 10.06 -19.94
CA ALA A 219 0.85 11.50 -20.03
C ALA A 219 1.67 12.27 -18.99
N GLY A 220 1.78 13.59 -19.16
CA GLY A 220 2.53 14.48 -18.27
C GLY A 220 4.02 14.56 -18.58
N HIS A 221 4.57 13.64 -19.34
CA HIS A 221 5.98 13.61 -19.77
C HIS A 221 6.19 14.34 -21.10
N ARG A 222 7.45 14.59 -21.46
CA ARG A 222 7.87 15.07 -22.78
C ARG A 222 8.52 13.91 -23.53
N PRO A 223 7.93 13.39 -24.63
CA PRO A 223 8.44 12.21 -25.34
C PRO A 223 9.85 12.39 -25.92
N SER A 224 10.19 13.62 -26.33
CA SER A 224 11.51 13.97 -26.88
C SER A 224 12.63 13.91 -25.83
N LYS A 225 12.30 14.01 -24.53
CA LYS A 225 13.30 14.06 -23.47
C LYS A 225 14.07 12.75 -23.36
N GLU A 226 15.41 12.82 -23.46
CA GLU A 226 16.30 11.66 -23.44
C GLU A 226 16.11 10.77 -22.19
N SER A 227 15.84 11.36 -21.01
CA SER A 227 15.57 10.59 -19.81
C SER A 227 14.28 9.77 -19.91
N VAL A 228 13.27 10.26 -20.62
CA VAL A 228 12.01 9.53 -20.87
C VAL A 228 12.25 8.37 -21.83
N LYS A 229 12.96 8.62 -22.92
CA LYS A 229 13.32 7.57 -23.89
C LYS A 229 14.16 6.47 -23.25
N TYR A 230 15.13 6.86 -22.42
CA TYR A 230 15.98 5.93 -21.70
C TYR A 230 15.16 5.07 -20.73
N MET A 231 14.36 5.70 -19.85
CA MET A 231 13.56 4.99 -18.85
C MET A 231 12.53 4.05 -19.46
N ALA A 232 11.98 4.36 -20.62
CA ALA A 232 11.05 3.49 -21.34
C ALA A 232 11.71 2.17 -21.83
N LYS A 233 13.05 2.15 -21.95
CA LYS A 233 13.85 1.00 -22.38
C LYS A 233 14.67 0.37 -21.24
N ALA A 234 14.76 1.04 -20.08
CA ALA A 234 15.58 0.60 -18.96
C ALA A 234 15.14 -0.77 -18.43
N ASN A 235 16.12 -1.60 -18.07
CA ASN A 235 15.84 -2.82 -17.34
C ASN A 235 15.43 -2.46 -15.91
N MET A 236 14.35 -3.05 -15.49
CA MET A 236 13.80 -2.89 -14.15
C MET A 236 13.40 -4.24 -13.59
N GLU A 237 13.68 -4.43 -12.32
CA GLU A 237 13.37 -5.65 -11.59
C GLU A 237 12.77 -5.30 -10.23
N VAL A 238 11.74 -6.01 -9.82
CA VAL A 238 11.11 -5.86 -8.51
C VAL A 238 11.03 -7.24 -7.86
N TRP A 239 11.60 -7.38 -6.68
CA TRP A 239 11.42 -8.55 -5.82
C TRP A 239 10.36 -8.22 -4.80
N ILE A 240 9.37 -9.09 -4.67
CA ILE A 240 8.25 -8.89 -3.78
C ILE A 240 8.17 -10.01 -2.76
N ALA A 241 8.01 -9.62 -1.50
CA ALA A 241 7.86 -10.54 -0.36
C ALA A 241 6.40 -10.63 0.07
N PRO A 242 5.88 -11.81 0.41
CA PRO A 242 4.52 -11.94 0.95
C PRO A 242 4.45 -11.35 2.37
N MET A 243 3.36 -10.64 2.64
CA MET A 243 3.02 -10.09 3.93
C MET A 243 2.16 -11.10 4.71
N GLY A 244 2.78 -12.16 5.23
CA GLY A 244 2.11 -13.13 6.09
C GLY A 244 0.75 -13.61 5.56
N ARG A 245 -0.29 -13.52 6.40
CA ARG A 245 -1.63 -14.06 6.13
C ARG A 245 -2.52 -13.20 5.24
N ASP A 246 -2.14 -11.97 4.93
CA ASP A 246 -3.03 -10.99 4.28
C ASP A 246 -3.10 -11.12 2.75
N ASN A 247 -2.42 -12.11 2.16
CA ASN A 247 -2.32 -12.27 0.70
C ASN A 247 -1.86 -10.97 -0.01
N VAL A 248 -1.04 -10.17 0.64
CA VAL A 248 -0.44 -8.95 0.11
C VAL A 248 1.04 -9.16 -0.07
N LEU A 249 1.56 -8.74 -1.20
CA LEU A 249 2.99 -8.71 -1.46
C LEU A 249 3.49 -7.27 -1.37
N VAL A 250 4.68 -7.07 -0.81
CA VAL A 250 5.34 -5.77 -0.66
C VAL A 250 6.72 -5.80 -1.31
N PRO A 251 7.25 -4.68 -1.81
CA PRO A 251 8.58 -4.64 -2.38
C PRO A 251 9.65 -5.01 -1.33
N TYR A 252 10.46 -6.01 -1.65
CA TYR A 252 11.69 -6.35 -0.94
C TYR A 252 12.90 -5.65 -1.58
N ARG A 253 12.93 -5.64 -2.93
CA ARG A 253 14.01 -5.03 -3.71
C ARG A 253 13.43 -4.43 -4.99
N ILE A 254 13.94 -3.25 -5.37
CA ILE A 254 13.67 -2.61 -6.66
C ILE A 254 15.03 -2.26 -7.26
N ALA A 255 15.27 -2.70 -8.48
CA ALA A 255 16.47 -2.39 -9.23
C ALA A 255 16.10 -1.74 -10.57
N ILE A 256 16.80 -0.68 -10.93
CA ILE A 256 16.57 0.10 -12.15
C ILE A 256 17.93 0.42 -12.76
N ASP A 257 18.15 0.02 -14.01
CA ASP A 257 19.33 0.44 -14.73
C ASP A 257 19.16 1.90 -15.16
N THR A 258 20.03 2.78 -14.70
CA THR A 258 20.05 4.20 -15.05
C THR A 258 21.31 4.54 -15.85
N LYS A 259 21.33 5.71 -16.50
CA LYS A 259 22.53 6.18 -17.22
C LYS A 259 23.75 6.33 -16.30
N ASN A 260 23.52 6.54 -15.00
CA ASN A 260 24.56 6.74 -13.99
C ASN A 260 24.88 5.47 -13.19
N GLY A 261 24.46 4.31 -13.70
CA GLY A 261 24.62 3.01 -13.04
C GLY A 261 23.31 2.46 -12.50
N ARG A 262 23.37 1.31 -11.86
CA ARG A 262 22.20 0.62 -11.31
C ARG A 262 21.75 1.29 -10.02
N LEU A 263 20.53 1.80 -10.00
CA LEU A 263 19.82 2.24 -8.80
C LEU A 263 19.22 1.02 -8.14
N LEU A 264 19.49 0.84 -6.85
CA LEU A 264 18.98 -0.25 -6.05
C LEU A 264 18.33 0.29 -4.79
N VAL A 265 17.10 -0.09 -4.55
CA VAL A 265 16.37 0.09 -3.29
C VAL A 265 16.11 -1.29 -2.72
N GLU A 266 16.69 -1.62 -1.59
CA GLU A 266 16.64 -2.98 -1.03
C GLU A 266 16.39 -2.94 0.48
N ALA A 267 15.53 -3.82 0.96
CA ALA A 267 15.24 -3.96 2.37
C ALA A 267 16.52 -4.44 3.11
N SER A 268 17.04 -3.59 3.98
CA SER A 268 18.10 -3.95 4.94
C SER A 268 17.54 -4.54 6.23
N LYS A 269 16.25 -4.28 6.49
CA LYS A 269 15.43 -4.92 7.51
C LYS A 269 13.98 -4.91 7.03
N LEU A 270 13.31 -6.06 7.08
CA LEU A 270 11.89 -6.17 6.77
C LEU A 270 11.23 -7.02 7.84
N THR A 271 10.40 -6.42 8.67
CA THR A 271 9.67 -7.10 9.74
C THR A 271 8.20 -7.22 9.32
N ILE A 272 7.66 -8.44 9.40
CA ILE A 272 6.27 -8.75 9.05
C ILE A 272 5.58 -9.26 10.31
N ASP A 273 4.65 -8.49 10.85
CA ASP A 273 3.90 -8.88 12.05
C ASP A 273 2.99 -10.06 11.72
N GLY A 274 3.05 -11.11 12.55
CA GLY A 274 2.29 -12.35 12.33
C GLY A 274 3.04 -13.46 11.57
N ALA A 275 4.26 -13.23 11.09
CA ALA A 275 5.08 -14.27 10.47
C ALA A 275 5.87 -15.14 11.48
N GLY A 276 5.97 -14.68 12.73
CA GLY A 276 6.89 -15.27 13.73
C GLY A 276 6.37 -16.48 14.52
N SER A 277 5.14 -16.97 14.31
CA SER A 277 4.63 -18.10 15.10
C SER A 277 4.59 -19.44 14.39
N ASP A 278 4.74 -19.48 13.06
CA ASP A 278 4.61 -20.72 12.30
C ASP A 278 5.96 -21.30 11.81
N GLN A 279 7.09 -20.57 11.96
CA GLN A 279 8.43 -21.10 11.62
C GLN A 279 9.12 -21.86 12.77
N ALA A 280 8.62 -21.78 13.98
CA ALA A 280 9.15 -22.52 15.13
C ALA A 280 8.54 -23.94 15.28
N ALA A 281 7.67 -24.36 14.38
CA ALA A 281 6.95 -25.64 14.43
C ALA A 281 7.17 -26.54 13.19
N ARG A 282 8.33 -26.41 12.51
CA ARG A 282 8.72 -27.39 11.49
C ARG A 282 10.16 -27.82 11.67
#